data_635837c374e8c4d3fefa5c7cb682e3c9
#
_entry.id   635837c374e8c4d3fefa5c7cb682e3c9
#
_cell.length_a   1.000
_cell.length_b   1.000
_cell.length_c   1.000
_cell.angle_alpha   90.00
_cell.angle_beta   90.00
_cell.angle_gamma   90.00
#
_symmetry.space_group_name_H-M   'P 1'
#
loop_
_entity.id
_entity.type
_entity.pdbx_description
1 polymer ?
#
loop_
_entity_poly.entity_id
_entity_poly.type
_entity_poly.pdbx_seq_one_letter_code
_entity_poly.pdbx_strand_id
1 'polypeptide(L)'
;CIRDSFGTYSANENTVMELTDDLFALQLQNTLSGRGSMEARVGQSMSAIYGTGYKRAPDGQIVYGEDGYPLLANDLIYLGDSNPKGKGSFGTEIKYKGISLNILFDGQFGGKGYSFTNAILMEQGKHQKTLPGRYNGIIGNGVIENPDGTYRKNDVVANEIWTYYTRHSGRENLEGSMFNTDFLKLRELTLSYSFPARICKKIGMRKLSIGVYGRDLFM
;
A
#
# COMPACT_ATOMS: atom_id res chain seq x y z
N CYS A 1 -0.44 -41.57 3.31
CA CYS A 1 -0.53 -40.12 3.48
C CYS A 1 0.80 -39.52 3.04
N ILE A 2 0.79 -38.56 2.13
CA ILE A 2 1.95 -37.78 1.72
C ILE A 2 1.63 -36.34 2.08
N ARG A 3 2.60 -35.65 2.70
CA ARG A 3 2.51 -34.23 3.00
C ARG A 3 3.83 -33.60 2.63
N ASP A 4 3.77 -32.67 1.69
CA ASP A 4 4.89 -31.83 1.31
C ASP A 4 4.56 -30.38 1.64
N SER A 5 5.54 -29.65 2.17
CA SER A 5 5.41 -28.23 2.46
C SER A 5 6.69 -27.54 2.04
N PHE A 6 6.54 -26.36 1.47
CA PHE A 6 7.67 -25.53 1.07
C PHE A 6 7.41 -24.07 1.45
N GLY A 7 8.48 -23.34 1.65
CA GLY A 7 8.42 -21.91 1.89
C GLY A 7 9.55 -21.24 1.15
N THR A 8 9.29 -20.02 0.68
CA THR A 8 10.30 -19.14 0.11
C THR A 8 10.26 -17.80 0.82
N TYR A 9 11.42 -17.21 1.00
CA TYR A 9 11.56 -15.87 1.53
C TYR A 9 12.67 -15.15 0.78
N SER A 10 12.39 -13.90 0.40
CA SER A 10 13.41 -13.01 -0.15
C SER A 10 13.34 -11.65 0.54
N ALA A 11 14.50 -11.11 0.89
CA ALA A 11 14.62 -9.75 1.40
C ALA A 11 15.45 -8.93 0.42
N ASN A 12 15.12 -7.66 0.29
CA ASN A 12 15.88 -6.71 -0.50
C ASN A 12 16.13 -5.46 0.34
N GLU A 13 17.38 -5.11 0.47
CA GLU A 13 17.83 -3.85 1.03
C GLU A 13 18.88 -3.28 0.08
N ASN A 14 18.72 -2.03 -0.31
CA ASN A 14 19.67 -1.34 -1.17
C ASN A 14 19.88 0.08 -0.66
N THR A 15 21.08 0.57 -0.82
CA THR A 15 21.47 1.93 -0.43
C THR A 15 22.34 2.51 -1.54
N VAL A 16 22.00 3.70 -1.97
CA VAL A 16 22.81 4.46 -2.93
C VAL A 16 24.07 4.94 -2.19
N MET A 17 25.24 4.44 -2.59
CA MET A 17 26.50 4.81 -1.96
C MET A 17 27.06 6.10 -2.54
N GLU A 18 26.90 6.31 -3.84
CA GLU A 18 27.49 7.43 -4.56
C GLU A 18 26.65 7.75 -5.79
N LEU A 19 26.59 9.01 -6.16
CA LEU A 19 26.10 9.51 -7.43
C LEU A 19 27.24 10.23 -8.14
N THR A 20 27.05 10.61 -9.40
CA THR A 20 28.02 11.41 -10.15
C THR A 20 28.29 12.73 -9.44
N ASP A 21 29.51 13.26 -9.58
CA ASP A 21 29.92 14.56 -9.01
C ASP A 21 28.87 15.64 -9.27
N ASP A 22 28.61 16.44 -8.25
CA ASP A 22 27.62 17.53 -8.25
C ASP A 22 26.13 17.13 -8.27
N LEU A 23 25.81 15.82 -8.20
CA LEU A 23 24.43 15.37 -8.17
C LEU A 23 23.99 14.97 -6.75
N PHE A 24 23.10 15.76 -6.15
CA PHE A 24 22.52 15.44 -4.84
C PHE A 24 21.44 14.38 -4.91
N ALA A 25 20.66 14.37 -5.99
CA ALA A 25 19.56 13.42 -6.21
C ALA A 25 19.40 13.13 -7.71
N LEU A 26 19.17 11.89 -8.04
CA LEU A 26 18.80 11.44 -9.39
C LEU A 26 17.33 11.06 -9.41
N GLN A 27 16.52 11.82 -10.14
CA GLN A 27 15.12 11.51 -10.34
C GLN A 27 14.96 10.35 -11.32
N LEU A 28 14.33 9.27 -10.87
CA LEU A 28 14.12 8.05 -11.66
C LEU A 28 12.74 8.04 -12.32
N GLN A 29 11.72 8.49 -11.61
CA GLN A 29 10.34 8.48 -12.10
C GLN A 29 9.52 9.56 -11.41
N ASN A 30 8.68 10.27 -12.17
CA ASN A 30 7.67 11.18 -11.63
C ASN A 30 6.40 10.42 -11.23
N THR A 31 5.72 10.91 -10.19
CA THR A 31 4.37 10.48 -9.88
C THR A 31 3.38 11.04 -10.90
N LEU A 32 2.25 10.35 -11.09
CA LEU A 32 1.19 10.78 -12.01
C LEU A 32 0.60 12.16 -11.68
N SER A 33 0.68 12.59 -10.41
CA SER A 33 0.24 13.93 -9.99
C SER A 33 1.23 15.03 -10.31
N GLY A 34 2.50 14.69 -10.64
CA GLY A 34 3.59 15.65 -10.79
C GLY A 34 4.02 16.34 -9.50
N ARG A 35 3.57 15.86 -8.34
CA ARG A 35 3.84 16.43 -7.01
C ARG A 35 4.83 15.59 -6.20
N GLY A 36 5.51 14.67 -6.83
CA GLY A 36 6.55 13.84 -6.24
C GLY A 36 7.24 12.97 -7.26
N SER A 37 8.27 12.31 -6.82
CA SER A 37 9.15 11.50 -7.65
C SER A 37 9.73 10.32 -6.87
N MET A 38 10.14 9.31 -7.59
CA MET A 38 11.07 8.33 -7.08
C MET A 38 12.49 8.83 -7.36
N GLU A 39 13.30 8.92 -6.32
CA GLU A 39 14.62 9.51 -6.40
C GLU A 39 15.67 8.63 -5.73
N ALA A 40 16.80 8.48 -6.41
CA ALA A 40 18.01 7.95 -5.81
C ALA A 40 18.76 9.10 -5.13
N ARG A 41 18.94 9.03 -3.81
CA ARG A 41 19.76 9.96 -3.01
C ARG A 41 20.82 9.19 -2.26
N VAL A 42 22.02 9.76 -2.14
CA VAL A 42 23.11 9.13 -1.38
C VAL A 42 22.66 8.84 0.06
N GLY A 43 22.92 7.64 0.53
CA GLY A 43 22.52 7.14 1.85
C GLY A 43 21.06 6.66 1.95
N GLN A 44 20.28 6.73 0.87
CA GLN A 44 18.88 6.30 0.82
C GLN A 44 18.69 5.12 -0.16
N SER A 45 17.52 4.52 -0.12
CA SER A 45 17.14 3.51 -1.11
C SER A 45 17.01 4.12 -2.50
N MET A 46 17.36 3.36 -3.53
CA MET A 46 17.16 3.76 -4.93
C MET A 46 15.67 3.90 -5.32
N SER A 47 14.76 3.31 -4.54
CA SER A 47 13.31 3.36 -4.74
C SER A 47 12.58 4.27 -3.75
N ALA A 48 13.29 5.21 -3.14
CA ALA A 48 12.74 6.19 -2.21
C ALA A 48 11.77 7.14 -2.92
N ILE A 49 10.59 7.31 -2.34
CA ILE A 49 9.54 8.21 -2.85
C ILE A 49 9.60 9.50 -2.05
N TYR A 50 9.76 10.60 -2.76
CA TYR A 50 9.67 11.96 -2.23
C TYR A 50 8.47 12.67 -2.83
N GLY A 51 7.79 13.48 -2.03
CA GLY A 51 6.62 14.18 -2.52
C GLY A 51 6.09 15.21 -1.53
N THR A 52 5.06 15.93 -1.95
CA THR A 52 4.34 16.85 -1.08
C THR A 52 3.66 16.09 0.06
N GLY A 53 3.71 16.66 1.23
CA GLY A 53 3.10 16.08 2.42
C GLY A 53 2.69 17.15 3.42
N TYR A 54 2.16 16.72 4.56
CA TYR A 54 1.69 17.65 5.58
C TYR A 54 2.83 18.41 6.25
N LYS A 55 2.60 19.70 6.52
CA LYS A 55 3.38 20.42 7.52
C LYS A 55 3.11 19.81 8.88
N ARG A 56 4.17 19.46 9.60
CA ARG A 56 4.06 18.82 10.92
C ARG A 56 4.72 19.66 12.00
N ALA A 57 4.10 19.64 13.18
CA ALA A 57 4.68 20.14 14.41
C ALA A 57 5.83 19.23 14.89
N PRO A 58 6.67 19.68 15.82
CA PRO A 58 7.79 18.86 16.35
C PRO A 58 7.37 17.52 16.97
N ASP A 59 6.14 17.41 17.43
CA ASP A 59 5.54 16.19 18.00
C ASP A 59 4.93 15.25 16.92
N GLY A 60 5.03 15.65 15.63
CA GLY A 60 4.53 14.88 14.49
C GLY A 60 3.06 15.13 14.13
N GLN A 61 2.32 15.96 14.88
CA GLN A 61 0.93 16.29 14.55
C GLN A 61 0.85 17.15 13.29
N ILE A 62 -0.25 16.97 12.53
CA ILE A 62 -0.51 17.78 11.33
C ILE A 62 -0.82 19.21 11.76
N VAL A 63 -0.17 20.18 11.10
CA VAL A 63 -0.44 21.61 11.30
C VAL A 63 -1.56 22.06 10.39
N TYR A 64 -2.57 22.69 10.97
CA TYR A 64 -3.70 23.31 10.29
C TYR A 64 -3.53 24.82 10.25
N GLY A 65 -4.05 25.46 9.21
CA GLY A 65 -4.18 26.90 9.14
C GLY A 65 -5.30 27.43 10.04
N GLU A 66 -5.37 28.73 10.21
CA GLU A 66 -6.47 29.40 10.93
C GLU A 66 -7.82 29.23 10.23
N ASP A 67 -7.82 28.76 9.00
CA ASP A 67 -8.98 28.41 8.19
C ASP A 67 -9.46 26.95 8.43
N GLY A 68 -8.78 26.19 9.29
CA GLY A 68 -9.10 24.78 9.63
C GLY A 68 -8.67 23.75 8.59
N TYR A 69 -7.93 24.16 7.54
CA TYR A 69 -7.41 23.25 6.51
C TYR A 69 -5.97 22.84 6.80
N PRO A 70 -5.57 21.61 6.43
CA PRO A 70 -4.19 21.17 6.63
C PRO A 70 -3.22 21.98 5.77
N LEU A 71 -2.07 22.32 6.35
CA LEU A 71 -0.97 22.95 5.65
C LEU A 71 -0.02 21.88 5.08
N LEU A 72 0.55 22.18 3.92
CA LEU A 72 1.57 21.35 3.30
C LEU A 72 2.97 21.85 3.70
N ALA A 73 3.93 20.93 3.74
CA ALA A 73 5.33 21.26 3.88
C ALA A 73 5.82 22.04 2.66
N ASN A 74 6.79 22.94 2.86
CA ASN A 74 7.37 23.72 1.77
C ASN A 74 8.27 22.86 0.87
N ASP A 75 8.93 21.88 1.46
CA ASP A 75 9.86 20.98 0.77
C ASP A 75 9.22 19.60 0.55
N LEU A 76 9.75 18.86 -0.44
CA LEU A 76 9.39 17.46 -0.63
C LEU A 76 9.90 16.62 0.54
N ILE A 77 9.01 15.82 1.11
CA ILE A 77 9.33 14.94 2.23
C ILE A 77 9.48 13.49 1.75
N TYR A 78 10.24 12.70 2.51
CA TYR A 78 10.34 11.27 2.30
C TYR A 78 9.03 10.57 2.69
N LEU A 79 8.41 9.89 1.75
CA LEU A 79 7.10 9.25 1.91
C LEU A 79 7.19 7.73 2.08
N GLY A 80 8.36 7.16 1.83
CA GLY A 80 8.61 5.74 1.95
C GLY A 80 9.36 5.16 0.77
N ASP A 81 9.44 3.84 0.73
CA ASP A 81 10.14 3.09 -0.30
C ASP A 81 9.13 2.29 -1.14
N SER A 82 9.27 2.31 -2.46
CA SER A 82 8.38 1.55 -3.34
C SER A 82 8.70 0.05 -3.36
N ASN A 83 9.95 -0.31 -3.08
CA ASN A 83 10.33 -1.71 -2.99
C ASN A 83 9.91 -2.32 -1.65
N PRO A 84 9.24 -3.48 -1.65
CA PRO A 84 8.97 -4.20 -0.41
C PRO A 84 10.28 -4.69 0.22
N LYS A 85 10.36 -4.59 1.54
CA LYS A 85 11.50 -5.10 2.33
C LYS A 85 11.61 -6.61 2.29
N GLY A 86 10.48 -7.30 2.16
CA GLY A 86 10.43 -8.74 2.08
C GLY A 86 9.25 -9.26 1.29
N LYS A 87 9.47 -10.42 0.65
CA LYS A 87 8.45 -11.22 -0.02
C LYS A 87 8.56 -12.66 0.45
N GLY A 88 7.45 -13.35 0.59
CA GLY A 88 7.46 -14.73 1.00
C GLY A 88 6.30 -15.52 0.44
N SER A 89 6.49 -16.81 0.30
CA SER A 89 5.42 -17.74 -0.02
C SER A 89 5.49 -18.97 0.86
N PHE A 90 4.33 -19.56 1.10
CA PHE A 90 4.22 -20.83 1.79
C PHE A 90 3.19 -21.68 1.06
N GLY A 91 3.59 -22.92 0.73
CA GLY A 91 2.72 -23.90 0.08
C GLY A 91 2.73 -25.24 0.79
N THR A 92 1.62 -25.96 0.71
CA THR A 92 1.51 -27.32 1.20
C THR A 92 0.64 -28.17 0.28
N GLU A 93 1.10 -29.37 0.03
CA GLU A 93 0.34 -30.43 -0.66
C GLU A 93 0.08 -31.60 0.28
N ILE A 94 -1.17 -31.99 0.40
CA ILE A 94 -1.60 -33.11 1.24
C ILE A 94 -2.31 -34.12 0.36
N LYS A 95 -1.80 -35.38 0.32
CA LYS A 95 -2.41 -36.48 -0.41
C LYS A 95 -2.84 -37.58 0.54
N TYR A 96 -4.12 -37.93 0.48
CA TYR A 96 -4.68 -39.01 1.31
C TYR A 96 -5.79 -39.76 0.56
N LYS A 97 -5.63 -41.08 0.39
CA LYS A 97 -6.64 -41.98 -0.22
C LYS A 97 -7.27 -41.46 -1.52
N GLY A 98 -6.45 -40.90 -2.42
CA GLY A 98 -6.91 -40.34 -3.70
C GLY A 98 -7.33 -38.89 -3.66
N ILE A 99 -7.51 -38.29 -2.48
CA ILE A 99 -7.71 -36.83 -2.32
C ILE A 99 -6.35 -36.16 -2.35
N SER A 100 -6.25 -35.05 -3.10
CA SER A 100 -5.10 -34.14 -3.09
C SER A 100 -5.59 -32.71 -2.83
N LEU A 101 -5.04 -32.10 -1.80
CA LEU A 101 -5.26 -30.70 -1.44
C LEU A 101 -3.94 -29.96 -1.64
N ASN A 102 -3.96 -28.90 -2.45
CA ASN A 102 -2.83 -27.99 -2.61
C ASN A 102 -3.26 -26.57 -2.20
N ILE A 103 -2.46 -25.94 -1.35
CA ILE A 103 -2.70 -24.60 -0.84
C ILE A 103 -1.41 -23.81 -1.02
N LEU A 104 -1.51 -22.59 -1.57
CA LEU A 104 -0.38 -21.67 -1.72
C LEU A 104 -0.77 -20.28 -1.23
N PHE A 105 -0.01 -19.79 -0.28
CA PHE A 105 -0.04 -18.38 0.14
C PHE A 105 1.18 -17.66 -0.38
N ASP A 106 1.02 -16.39 -0.73
CA ASP A 106 2.12 -15.47 -0.94
C ASP A 106 1.81 -14.10 -0.34
N GLY A 107 2.86 -13.36 -0.05
CA GLY A 107 2.75 -12.04 0.55
C GLY A 107 4.01 -11.21 0.39
N GLN A 108 3.85 -9.93 0.65
CA GLN A 108 4.94 -8.97 0.75
C GLN A 108 4.67 -7.96 1.86
N PHE A 109 5.71 -7.30 2.33
CA PHE A 109 5.63 -6.27 3.36
C PHE A 109 6.71 -5.21 3.20
N GLY A 110 6.43 -4.02 3.73
CA GLY A 110 7.37 -2.89 3.84
C GLY A 110 7.47 -2.02 2.61
N GLY A 111 6.61 -2.17 1.61
CA GLY A 111 6.53 -1.28 0.46
C GLY A 111 5.49 -0.17 0.62
N LYS A 112 5.69 0.92 -0.10
CA LYS A 112 4.75 2.04 -0.21
C LYS A 112 4.37 2.28 -1.66
N GLY A 113 3.16 2.75 -1.88
CA GLY A 113 2.68 3.12 -3.22
C GLY A 113 1.75 4.32 -3.16
N TYR A 114 1.79 5.13 -4.19
CA TYR A 114 0.85 6.24 -4.39
C TYR A 114 -0.35 5.80 -5.22
N SER A 115 -1.54 6.12 -4.76
CA SER A 115 -2.77 5.87 -5.50
C SER A 115 -3.34 7.15 -6.09
N PHE A 116 -3.09 7.37 -7.37
CA PHE A 116 -3.66 8.50 -8.12
C PHE A 116 -5.19 8.41 -8.19
N THR A 117 -5.73 7.21 -8.33
CA THR A 117 -7.19 6.97 -8.29
C THR A 117 -7.79 7.41 -6.97
N ASN A 118 -7.15 7.07 -5.83
CA ASN A 118 -7.62 7.54 -4.51
C ASN A 118 -7.57 9.07 -4.43
N ALA A 119 -6.49 9.69 -4.87
CA ALA A 119 -6.36 11.16 -4.84
C ALA A 119 -7.48 11.84 -5.63
N ILE A 120 -7.80 11.37 -6.84
CA ILE A 120 -8.92 11.90 -7.64
C ILE A 120 -10.26 11.65 -6.96
N LEU A 121 -10.52 10.45 -6.45
CA LEU A 121 -11.79 10.15 -5.78
C LEU A 121 -12.00 11.00 -4.52
N MET A 122 -10.94 11.25 -3.76
CA MET A 122 -10.98 12.13 -2.59
C MET A 122 -11.23 13.59 -2.99
N GLU A 123 -10.50 14.10 -3.98
CA GLU A 123 -10.66 15.45 -4.51
C GLU A 123 -12.05 15.69 -5.10
N GLN A 124 -12.61 14.70 -5.80
CA GLN A 124 -13.94 14.80 -6.40
C GLN A 124 -15.09 14.48 -5.41
N GLY A 125 -14.76 14.20 -4.15
CA GLY A 125 -15.78 13.84 -3.14
C GLY A 125 -16.52 12.53 -3.43
N LYS A 126 -15.97 11.66 -4.27
CA LYS A 126 -16.57 10.38 -4.66
C LYS A 126 -16.13 9.21 -3.79
N HIS A 127 -15.13 9.41 -2.94
CA HIS A 127 -14.68 8.40 -2.00
C HIS A 127 -15.55 8.42 -0.74
N GLN A 128 -15.90 7.25 -0.19
CA GLN A 128 -16.74 7.13 1.01
C GLN A 128 -16.16 7.90 2.22
N LYS A 129 -14.84 7.99 2.34
CA LYS A 129 -14.16 8.76 3.39
C LYS A 129 -14.45 10.27 3.34
N THR A 130 -15.03 10.78 2.24
CA THR A 130 -15.39 12.21 2.10
C THR A 130 -16.80 12.53 2.59
N LEU A 131 -17.53 11.55 3.16
CA LEU A 131 -18.87 11.77 3.69
C LEU A 131 -18.88 12.60 5.00
N PRO A 132 -17.95 12.40 5.97
CA PRO A 132 -17.91 13.20 7.18
C PRO A 132 -17.78 14.69 6.88
N GLY A 133 -18.46 15.52 7.64
CA GLY A 133 -18.38 16.97 7.58
C GLY A 133 -19.21 17.66 6.50
N ARG A 134 -19.86 16.93 5.59
CA ARG A 134 -20.61 17.53 4.45
C ARG A 134 -21.71 18.50 4.86
N TYR A 135 -22.29 18.36 6.03
CA TYR A 135 -23.38 19.18 6.51
C TYR A 135 -22.98 20.17 7.61
N ASN A 136 -22.01 19.78 8.45
CA ASN A 136 -21.67 20.53 9.67
C ASN A 136 -20.21 20.97 9.70
N GLY A 137 -19.47 20.83 8.59
CA GLY A 137 -18.03 21.04 8.59
C GLY A 137 -17.27 19.94 9.35
N ILE A 138 -15.99 20.08 9.44
CA ILE A 138 -15.11 19.12 10.13
C ILE A 138 -13.98 19.85 10.84
N ILE A 139 -13.62 19.38 12.05
CA ILE A 139 -12.43 19.83 12.76
C ILE A 139 -11.36 18.77 12.51
N GLY A 140 -10.27 19.18 11.86
CA GLY A 140 -9.14 18.28 11.59
C GLY A 140 -8.39 17.93 12.88
N ASN A 141 -7.94 16.68 12.99
CA ASN A 141 -7.16 16.23 14.14
C ASN A 141 -5.70 16.68 13.99
N GLY A 142 -5.29 17.66 14.77
CA GLY A 142 -3.94 18.22 14.77
C GLY A 142 -3.87 19.53 15.52
N VAL A 143 -2.92 20.36 15.15
CA VAL A 143 -2.60 21.62 15.86
C VAL A 143 -2.58 22.81 14.91
N ILE A 144 -2.71 24.00 15.50
CA ILE A 144 -2.51 25.29 14.82
C ILE A 144 -1.28 25.93 15.42
N GLU A 145 -0.41 26.48 14.57
CA GLU A 145 0.78 27.21 14.99
C GLU A 145 0.40 28.66 15.31
N ASN A 146 0.75 29.10 16.51
CA ASN A 146 0.55 30.48 16.95
C ASN A 146 1.68 31.40 16.43
N PRO A 147 1.48 32.72 16.37
CA PRO A 147 2.51 33.66 15.92
C PRO A 147 3.81 33.66 16.76
N ASP A 148 3.74 33.17 17.99
CA ASP A 148 4.88 33.03 18.90
C ASP A 148 5.66 31.71 18.71
N GLY A 149 5.25 30.88 17.74
CA GLY A 149 5.85 29.58 17.45
C GLY A 149 5.38 28.44 18.36
N THR A 150 4.44 28.67 19.26
CA THR A 150 3.79 27.62 20.06
C THR A 150 2.66 26.96 19.27
N TYR A 151 2.21 25.80 19.74
CA TYR A 151 1.15 25.04 19.10
C TYR A 151 -0.06 24.89 20.02
N ARG A 152 -1.25 25.12 19.48
CA ARG A 152 -2.52 24.84 20.15
C ARG A 152 -3.29 23.78 19.41
N LYS A 153 -4.17 23.05 20.12
CA LYS A 153 -5.05 22.07 19.48
C LYS A 153 -5.94 22.76 18.44
N ASN A 154 -6.11 22.14 17.27
CA ASN A 154 -7.04 22.62 16.27
C ASN A 154 -8.49 22.50 16.78
N ASP A 155 -9.20 23.62 16.83
CA ASP A 155 -10.61 23.75 17.20
C ASP A 155 -11.43 24.47 16.12
N VAL A 156 -10.80 24.74 14.96
CA VAL A 156 -11.42 25.48 13.86
C VAL A 156 -12.15 24.51 12.94
N VAL A 157 -13.40 24.86 12.63
CA VAL A 157 -14.25 24.11 11.71
C VAL A 157 -13.92 24.46 10.27
N ALA A 158 -13.48 23.51 9.49
CA ALA A 158 -13.39 23.60 8.04
C ALA A 158 -14.79 23.39 7.44
N ASN A 159 -15.39 24.43 6.88
CA ASN A 159 -16.73 24.39 6.32
C ASN A 159 -16.76 23.94 4.85
N GLU A 160 -15.74 24.28 4.09
CA GLU A 160 -15.56 23.86 2.70
C GLU A 160 -14.99 22.44 2.62
N ILE A 161 -15.85 21.45 2.64
CA ILE A 161 -15.48 20.03 2.72
C ILE A 161 -14.72 19.56 1.50
N TRP A 162 -15.01 20.10 0.31
CA TRP A 162 -14.23 19.83 -0.89
C TRP A 162 -12.77 20.26 -0.72
N THR A 163 -12.52 21.47 -0.26
CA THR A 163 -11.19 22.03 0.02
C THR A 163 -10.47 21.19 1.09
N TYR A 164 -11.17 20.82 2.15
CA TYR A 164 -10.61 19.98 3.22
C TYR A 164 -10.05 18.66 2.68
N TYR A 165 -10.86 17.90 1.93
CA TYR A 165 -10.42 16.61 1.41
C TYR A 165 -9.42 16.73 0.25
N THR A 166 -9.48 17.80 -0.54
CA THR A 166 -8.48 18.09 -1.56
C THR A 166 -7.11 18.32 -0.94
N ARG A 167 -7.02 19.14 0.12
CA ARG A 167 -5.75 19.40 0.83
C ARG A 167 -5.27 18.21 1.66
N HIS A 168 -6.20 17.36 2.13
CA HIS A 168 -5.82 16.14 2.85
C HIS A 168 -5.29 15.04 1.96
N SER A 169 -5.96 14.73 0.86
CA SER A 169 -5.67 13.51 0.10
C SER A 169 -5.87 13.69 -1.41
N GLY A 170 -6.07 14.92 -1.88
CA GLY A 170 -6.13 15.24 -3.30
C GLY A 170 -4.74 15.15 -3.97
N ARG A 171 -4.71 15.48 -5.24
CA ARG A 171 -3.49 15.40 -6.05
C ARG A 171 -2.33 16.28 -5.56
N GLU A 172 -2.63 17.33 -4.81
CA GLU A 172 -1.62 18.25 -4.28
C GLU A 172 -0.88 17.69 -3.05
N ASN A 173 -1.51 16.77 -2.30
CA ASN A 173 -0.93 16.14 -1.14
C ASN A 173 -0.68 14.64 -1.42
N LEU A 174 0.56 14.34 -1.79
CA LEU A 174 0.93 12.96 -2.11
C LEU A 174 0.82 12.05 -0.90
N GLU A 175 1.26 12.53 0.28
CA GLU A 175 1.26 11.77 1.52
C GLU A 175 -0.14 11.22 1.86
N GLY A 176 -1.18 12.02 1.67
CA GLY A 176 -2.57 11.64 1.98
C GLY A 176 -3.13 10.52 1.11
N SER A 177 -2.48 10.19 0.01
CA SER A 177 -2.86 9.11 -0.91
C SER A 177 -1.76 8.06 -1.07
N MET A 178 -0.83 7.98 -0.09
CA MET A 178 0.14 6.90 0.05
C MET A 178 -0.45 5.72 0.81
N PHE A 179 -0.14 4.51 0.38
CA PHE A 179 -0.60 3.26 0.98
C PHE A 179 0.56 2.30 1.19
N ASN A 180 0.42 1.44 2.20
CA ASN A 180 1.24 0.24 2.29
C ASN A 180 0.85 -0.71 1.17
N THR A 181 1.84 -1.32 0.55
CA THR A 181 1.64 -2.36 -0.46
C THR A 181 1.73 -3.76 0.14
N ASP A 182 1.60 -3.84 1.47
CA ASP A 182 1.62 -5.08 2.22
C ASP A 182 0.38 -5.90 1.88
N PHE A 183 0.56 -7.18 1.63
CA PHE A 183 -0.54 -8.11 1.48
C PHE A 183 -0.15 -9.53 1.87
N LEU A 184 -1.14 -10.31 2.25
CA LEU A 184 -1.09 -11.77 2.34
C LEU A 184 -2.26 -12.32 1.51
N LYS A 185 -1.96 -13.17 0.54
CA LYS A 185 -2.93 -13.65 -0.44
C LYS A 185 -2.98 -15.17 -0.45
N LEU A 186 -4.19 -15.74 -0.47
CA LEU A 186 -4.39 -17.13 -0.84
C LEU A 186 -4.32 -17.25 -2.35
N ARG A 187 -3.12 -17.54 -2.85
CA ARG A 187 -2.78 -17.55 -4.27
C ARG A 187 -3.42 -18.67 -5.03
N GLU A 188 -3.43 -19.87 -4.41
CA GLU A 188 -3.95 -21.05 -5.05
C GLU A 188 -4.58 -22.00 -4.02
N LEU A 189 -5.73 -22.54 -4.36
CA LEU A 189 -6.40 -23.61 -3.65
C LEU A 189 -6.88 -24.63 -4.67
N THR A 190 -6.37 -25.85 -4.59
CA THR A 190 -6.79 -26.96 -5.46
C THR A 190 -7.20 -28.14 -4.60
N LEU A 191 -8.41 -28.62 -4.82
CA LEU A 191 -8.89 -29.86 -4.24
C LEU A 191 -9.23 -30.84 -5.37
N SER A 192 -8.60 -31.98 -5.39
CA SER A 192 -8.85 -33.02 -6.42
C SER A 192 -9.00 -34.41 -5.81
N TYR A 193 -9.73 -35.24 -6.52
CA TYR A 193 -9.90 -36.65 -6.20
C TYR A 193 -9.55 -37.52 -7.40
N SER A 194 -8.64 -38.47 -7.20
CA SER A 194 -8.24 -39.45 -8.18
C SER A 194 -8.95 -40.78 -7.87
N PHE A 195 -9.75 -41.24 -8.82
CA PHE A 195 -10.51 -42.47 -8.65
C PHE A 195 -9.59 -43.72 -8.65
N PRO A 196 -9.89 -44.72 -7.83
CA PRO A 196 -9.15 -45.98 -7.83
C PRO A 196 -9.18 -46.68 -9.18
N ALA A 197 -8.08 -47.32 -9.56
CA ALA A 197 -7.94 -48.02 -10.84
C ALA A 197 -9.08 -49.05 -11.12
N ARG A 198 -9.65 -49.65 -10.06
CA ARG A 198 -10.77 -50.61 -10.16
C ARG A 198 -12.02 -49.92 -10.75
N ILE A 199 -12.32 -48.68 -10.37
CA ILE A 199 -13.44 -47.89 -10.88
C ILE A 199 -13.14 -47.45 -12.32
N CYS A 200 -11.94 -46.91 -12.57
CA CYS A 200 -11.54 -46.46 -13.90
C CYS A 200 -11.64 -47.55 -14.94
N LYS A 201 -11.20 -48.80 -14.63
CA LYS A 201 -11.29 -49.95 -15.53
C LYS A 201 -12.73 -50.33 -15.88
N LYS A 202 -13.68 -50.19 -14.95
CA LYS A 202 -15.11 -50.50 -15.21
C LYS A 202 -15.73 -49.58 -16.26
N ILE A 203 -15.22 -48.33 -16.38
CA ILE A 203 -15.71 -47.32 -17.34
C ILE A 203 -14.78 -47.18 -18.55
N GLY A 204 -13.85 -48.14 -18.75
CA GLY A 204 -12.95 -48.15 -19.90
C GLY A 204 -11.83 -47.13 -19.86
N MET A 205 -11.56 -46.51 -18.69
CA MET A 205 -10.54 -45.48 -18.55
C MET A 205 -9.30 -46.00 -17.83
N ARG A 206 -8.13 -45.48 -18.21
CA ARG A 206 -6.86 -45.78 -17.50
C ARG A 206 -6.73 -45.01 -16.20
N LYS A 207 -7.16 -43.75 -16.19
CA LYS A 207 -7.12 -42.84 -15.03
C LYS A 207 -8.25 -41.81 -15.15
N LEU A 208 -8.88 -41.54 -14.04
CA LEU A 208 -9.89 -40.48 -13.90
C LEU A 208 -9.59 -39.67 -12.63
N SER A 209 -9.62 -38.38 -12.76
CA SER A 209 -9.59 -37.46 -11.60
C SER A 209 -10.56 -36.31 -11.84
N ILE A 210 -11.14 -35.82 -10.77
CA ILE A 210 -11.98 -34.63 -10.75
C ILE A 210 -11.41 -33.67 -9.73
N GLY A 211 -11.46 -32.38 -10.00
CA GLY A 211 -10.95 -31.36 -9.07
C GLY A 211 -11.61 -30.03 -9.24
N VAL A 212 -11.52 -29.24 -8.18
CA VAL A 212 -11.90 -27.83 -8.14
C VAL A 212 -10.65 -27.02 -7.87
N TYR A 213 -10.53 -25.92 -8.55
CA TYR A 213 -9.37 -25.06 -8.53
C TYR A 213 -9.82 -23.60 -8.42
N GLY A 214 -9.18 -22.87 -7.52
CA GLY A 214 -9.38 -21.42 -7.35
C GLY A 214 -8.06 -20.67 -7.25
N ARG A 215 -8.01 -19.47 -7.80
CA ARG A 215 -6.88 -18.56 -7.69
C ARG A 215 -7.32 -17.24 -7.10
N ASP A 216 -6.36 -16.58 -6.40
CA ASP A 216 -6.54 -15.25 -5.84
C ASP A 216 -7.85 -15.10 -5.03
N LEU A 217 -8.16 -16.11 -4.23
CA LEU A 217 -9.44 -16.27 -3.53
C LEU A 217 -9.58 -15.30 -2.34
N PHE A 218 -8.46 -14.86 -1.78
CA PHE A 218 -8.43 -14.02 -0.60
C PHE A 218 -7.19 -13.11 -0.63
N MET A 219 -7.37 -11.83 -0.22
CA MET A 219 -6.30 -10.83 -0.06
C MET A 219 -6.62 -9.91 1.11
#